data_722d3384cc1f142524391a764cbd567d
#
_entry.id   722d3384cc1f142524391a764cbd567d
#
_cell.length_a   1.000
_cell.length_b   1.000
_cell.length_c   1.000
_cell.angle_alpha   90.00
_cell.angle_beta   90.00
_cell.angle_gamma   90.00
#
_symmetry.space_group_name_H-M   'P 1'
#
loop_
_entity.id
_entity.type
_entity.pdbx_description
1 polymer ?
#
loop_
_entity_poly.entity_id
_entity_poly.type
_entity_poly.pdbx_seq_one_letter_code
_entity_poly.pdbx_strand_id
1 'polypeptide(L)'
;MGSLALVVNAAGAAGENTPDRGQQALALGTKRRYTLGGMNTSAKSVAEKEKAKLVKRLSRIRGQVDALQRALIEQDAPSAKLLQQATACRGAMDGFIAEVIEDHIREQVVEAANKGEASRAAEELIGIVHSYLT
;
A
#
# COMPACT_ATOMS: atom_id res chain seq x y z
N MET A 1 9.92 -45.90 0.18
CA MET A 1 8.66 -45.38 0.75
C MET A 1 8.93 -44.39 1.87
N GLY A 2 9.57 -44.80 2.91
CA GLY A 2 9.86 -43.91 4.04
C GLY A 2 10.77 -42.75 3.69
N SER A 3 11.67 -42.96 2.77
CA SER A 3 12.55 -41.89 2.32
C SER A 3 11.83 -40.75 1.62
N LEU A 4 10.77 -41.07 0.91
CA LEU A 4 9.99 -40.06 0.22
C LEU A 4 9.25 -39.17 1.22
N ALA A 5 8.66 -39.75 2.23
CA ALA A 5 7.98 -39.00 3.28
C ALA A 5 8.96 -38.13 4.06
N LEU A 6 10.15 -38.66 4.30
CA LEU A 6 11.20 -37.90 4.96
C LEU A 6 11.66 -36.71 4.15
N VAL A 7 11.81 -36.91 2.85
CA VAL A 7 12.18 -35.81 1.93
C VAL A 7 11.11 -34.74 1.92
N VAL A 8 9.85 -35.14 1.90
CA VAL A 8 8.75 -34.17 1.94
C VAL A 8 8.74 -33.38 3.25
N ASN A 9 8.97 -34.05 4.34
CA ASN A 9 9.01 -33.36 5.63
C ASN A 9 10.21 -32.41 5.74
N ALA A 10 11.36 -32.86 5.31
CA ALA A 10 12.53 -32.01 5.31
C ALA A 10 12.37 -30.83 4.36
N ALA A 11 11.83 -31.08 3.19
CA ALA A 11 11.54 -30.03 2.23
C ALA A 11 10.49 -29.07 2.76
N GLY A 12 9.46 -29.59 3.38
CA GLY A 12 8.43 -28.78 3.99
C GLY A 12 8.96 -27.85 5.06
N ALA A 13 9.71 -28.41 5.97
CA ALA A 13 10.30 -27.62 7.05
C ALA A 13 11.30 -26.58 6.53
N ALA A 14 12.16 -27.00 5.64
CA ALA A 14 13.13 -26.10 5.04
C ALA A 14 12.46 -25.06 4.13
N GLY A 15 11.49 -25.49 3.38
CA GLY A 15 10.76 -24.63 2.48
C GLY A 15 9.96 -23.56 3.21
N GLU A 16 9.36 -23.92 4.31
CA GLU A 16 8.62 -22.97 5.12
C GLU A 16 9.50 -21.86 5.66
N ASN A 17 10.67 -22.21 6.10
CA ASN A 17 11.54 -21.25 6.74
C ASN A 17 12.26 -20.34 5.75
N THR A 18 12.69 -20.88 4.62
CA THR A 18 13.59 -20.16 3.72
C THR A 18 12.88 -19.21 2.78
N PRO A 19 11.87 -19.61 2.03
CA PRO A 19 11.16 -18.66 1.16
C PRO A 19 10.38 -17.62 1.94
N ASP A 20 9.84 -18.01 3.06
CA ASP A 20 9.10 -17.10 3.90
C ASP A 20 9.96 -15.97 4.45
N ARG A 21 11.21 -16.23 4.72
CA ARG A 21 12.11 -15.18 5.19
C ARG A 21 12.31 -14.10 4.14
N GLY A 22 12.48 -14.48 2.90
CA GLY A 22 12.63 -13.53 1.83
C GLY A 22 11.34 -12.73 1.58
N GLN A 23 10.25 -13.44 1.54
CA GLN A 23 8.94 -12.81 1.40
C GLN A 23 8.56 -11.99 2.61
N GLN A 24 8.88 -12.47 3.79
CA GLN A 24 8.67 -11.72 5.02
C GLN A 24 9.50 -10.44 5.07
N ALA A 25 10.71 -10.46 4.57
CA ALA A 25 11.54 -9.26 4.51
C ALA A 25 10.93 -8.19 3.60
N LEU A 26 10.39 -8.59 2.46
CA LEU A 26 9.65 -7.69 1.57
C LEU A 26 8.31 -7.27 2.18
N ALA A 27 7.59 -8.22 2.75
CA ALA A 27 6.30 -7.97 3.38
C ALA A 27 6.41 -7.18 4.67
N LEU A 28 7.51 -7.26 5.39
CA LEU A 28 7.73 -6.50 6.62
C LEU A 28 7.69 -5.00 6.39
N GLY A 29 8.19 -4.52 5.27
CA GLY A 29 8.06 -3.13 4.90
C GLY A 29 6.61 -2.69 4.85
N THR A 30 5.76 -3.48 4.23
CA THR A 30 4.33 -3.22 4.14
C THR A 30 3.58 -3.57 5.42
N LYS A 31 3.94 -4.68 6.05
CA LYS A 31 3.29 -5.15 7.27
C LYS A 31 3.56 -4.27 8.48
N ARG A 32 4.70 -3.63 8.56
CA ARG A 32 4.98 -2.67 9.64
C ARG A 32 3.90 -1.61 9.74
N ARG A 33 3.30 -1.28 8.64
CA ARG A 33 2.25 -0.29 8.60
C ARG A 33 0.87 -0.83 8.99
N TYR A 34 0.56 -2.05 8.56
CA TYR A 34 -0.82 -2.55 8.62
C TYR A 34 -1.04 -3.76 9.54
N THR A 35 -0.03 -4.51 9.90
CA THR A 35 -0.18 -5.75 10.69
C THR A 35 0.58 -5.75 12.00
N LEU A 36 1.22 -4.95 12.46
CA LEU A 36 1.73 -4.56 13.77
C LEU A 36 1.89 -5.64 14.85
N GLY A 37 2.16 -6.86 14.47
CA GLY A 37 2.47 -7.89 15.44
C GLY A 37 3.75 -7.57 16.22
N GLY A 38 3.69 -7.52 17.52
CA GLY A 38 4.85 -7.36 18.38
C GLY A 38 5.39 -5.94 18.54
N MET A 39 4.71 -4.93 17.98
CA MET A 39 5.10 -3.54 18.17
C MET A 39 4.50 -2.94 19.44
N ASN A 40 5.10 -1.89 19.92
CA ASN A 40 4.57 -1.19 21.08
C ASN A 40 3.20 -0.55 20.76
N THR A 41 2.40 -0.33 21.76
CA THR A 41 1.05 0.18 21.63
C THR A 41 0.99 1.55 20.94
N SER A 42 2.00 2.35 21.15
CA SER A 42 2.09 3.69 20.56
C SER A 42 2.28 3.65 19.06
N ALA A 43 3.22 2.85 18.57
CA ALA A 43 3.45 2.69 17.13
C ALA A 43 2.24 2.07 16.43
N LYS A 44 1.61 1.10 17.06
CA LYS A 44 0.37 0.51 16.58
C LYS A 44 -0.73 1.54 16.41
N SER A 45 -0.92 2.39 17.43
CA SER A 45 -1.93 3.46 17.40
C SER A 45 -1.70 4.45 16.25
N VAL A 46 -0.45 4.83 15.99
CA VAL A 46 -0.10 5.75 14.89
C VAL A 46 -0.43 5.12 13.54
N ALA A 47 0.06 3.91 13.31
CA ALA A 47 -0.18 3.21 12.03
C ALA A 47 -1.67 2.97 11.77
N GLU A 48 -2.45 2.67 12.79
CA GLU A 48 -3.89 2.51 12.63
C GLU A 48 -4.58 3.83 12.29
N LYS A 49 -4.13 4.94 12.86
CA LYS A 49 -4.65 6.28 12.52
C LYS A 49 -4.35 6.65 11.07
N GLU A 50 -3.13 6.39 10.60
CA GLU A 50 -2.77 6.65 9.20
C GLU A 50 -3.58 5.80 8.24
N LYS A 51 -3.75 4.52 8.54
CA LYS A 51 -4.63 3.64 7.76
C LYS A 51 -6.07 4.16 7.72
N ALA A 52 -6.60 4.59 8.86
CA ALA A 52 -7.95 5.12 8.94
C ALA A 52 -8.12 6.40 8.10
N LYS A 53 -7.11 7.28 8.06
CA LYS A 53 -7.08 8.46 7.20
C LYS A 53 -7.16 8.09 5.72
N LEU A 54 -6.35 7.13 5.29
CA LEU A 54 -6.36 6.65 3.91
C LEU A 54 -7.70 6.04 3.52
N VAL A 55 -8.28 5.21 4.39
CA VAL A 55 -9.62 4.62 4.16
C VAL A 55 -10.68 5.71 4.05
N LYS A 56 -10.65 6.71 4.92
CA LYS A 56 -11.58 7.84 4.88
C LYS A 56 -11.44 8.64 3.58
N ARG A 57 -10.22 8.86 3.12
CA ARG A 57 -9.96 9.52 1.83
C ARG A 57 -10.53 8.71 0.67
N LEU A 58 -10.29 7.39 0.64
CA LEU A 58 -10.85 6.50 -0.39
C LEU A 58 -12.38 6.51 -0.37
N SER A 59 -13.00 6.55 0.79
CA SER A 59 -14.46 6.64 0.90
C SER A 59 -15.00 7.93 0.26
N ARG A 60 -14.30 9.04 0.42
CA ARG A 60 -14.66 10.30 -0.27
C ARG A 60 -14.51 10.20 -1.78
N ILE A 61 -13.41 9.60 -2.26
CA ILE A 61 -13.17 9.39 -3.69
C ILE A 61 -14.26 8.51 -4.27
N ARG A 62 -14.62 7.44 -3.57
CA ARG A 62 -15.73 6.57 -3.97
C ARG A 62 -17.03 7.36 -4.11
N GLY A 63 -17.36 8.21 -3.15
CA GLY A 63 -18.54 9.07 -3.22
C GLY A 63 -18.51 10.03 -4.42
N GLN A 64 -17.35 10.56 -4.77
CA GLN A 64 -17.20 11.42 -5.96
C GLN A 64 -17.39 10.62 -7.26
N VAL A 65 -16.86 9.40 -7.34
CA VAL A 65 -17.07 8.51 -8.49
C VAL A 65 -18.54 8.14 -8.63
N ASP A 66 -19.20 7.79 -7.52
CA ASP A 66 -20.63 7.49 -7.50
C ASP A 66 -21.46 8.70 -7.98
N ALA A 67 -21.10 9.91 -7.58
CA ALA A 67 -21.75 11.12 -8.03
C ALA A 67 -21.56 11.36 -9.52
N LEU A 68 -20.36 11.11 -10.05
CA LEU A 68 -20.07 11.20 -11.49
C LEU A 68 -20.90 10.19 -12.27
N GLN A 69 -21.01 8.96 -11.77
CA GLN A 69 -21.82 7.92 -12.39
C GLN A 69 -23.31 8.30 -12.43
N ARG A 70 -23.84 8.84 -11.34
CA ARG A 70 -25.23 9.33 -11.31
C ARG A 70 -25.46 10.49 -12.26
N ALA A 71 -24.52 11.41 -12.34
CA ALA A 71 -24.61 12.53 -13.27
C ALA A 71 -24.67 12.06 -14.72
N LEU A 72 -23.93 11.02 -15.06
CA LEU A 72 -23.91 10.44 -16.40
C LEU A 72 -25.21 9.70 -16.73
N ILE A 73 -25.72 8.90 -15.79
CA ILE A 73 -26.85 7.98 -16.01
C ILE A 73 -28.20 8.69 -15.81
N GLU A 74 -28.35 9.43 -14.73
CA GLU A 74 -29.64 9.93 -14.26
C GLU A 74 -29.93 11.37 -14.67
N GLN A 75 -28.89 12.16 -14.78
CA GLN A 75 -29.05 13.62 -14.96
C GLN A 75 -28.79 14.12 -16.38
N ASP A 76 -28.38 13.24 -17.27
CA ASP A 76 -27.97 13.62 -18.63
C ASP A 76 -27.09 14.89 -18.62
N ALA A 77 -26.13 14.91 -17.73
CA ALA A 77 -25.32 16.08 -17.44
C ALA A 77 -24.48 16.48 -18.65
N PRO A 78 -24.32 17.79 -18.91
CA PRO A 78 -23.51 18.24 -20.03
C PRO A 78 -22.03 17.82 -19.84
N SER A 79 -21.37 17.59 -20.98
CA SER A 79 -19.96 17.09 -20.99
C SER A 79 -19.02 17.95 -20.14
N ALA A 80 -19.22 19.26 -20.12
CA ALA A 80 -18.39 20.16 -19.30
C ALA A 80 -18.49 19.83 -17.81
N LYS A 81 -19.68 19.51 -17.32
CA LYS A 81 -19.90 19.12 -15.92
C LYS A 81 -19.27 17.76 -15.63
N LEU A 82 -19.42 16.80 -16.55
CA LEU A 82 -18.81 15.48 -16.43
C LEU A 82 -17.28 15.55 -16.37
N LEU A 83 -16.68 16.36 -17.25
CA LEU A 83 -15.24 16.58 -17.28
C LEU A 83 -14.75 17.25 -15.99
N GLN A 84 -15.48 18.24 -15.49
CA GLN A 84 -15.14 18.89 -14.22
C GLN A 84 -15.16 17.91 -13.06
N GLN A 85 -16.19 17.08 -12.96
CA GLN A 85 -16.30 16.07 -11.91
C GLN A 85 -15.23 14.99 -12.06
N ALA A 86 -14.95 14.52 -13.26
CA ALA A 86 -13.88 13.55 -13.52
C ALA A 86 -12.51 14.10 -13.14
N THR A 87 -12.25 15.36 -13.47
CA THR A 87 -11.00 16.03 -13.08
C THR A 87 -10.89 16.17 -11.56
N ALA A 88 -11.98 16.44 -10.87
CA ALA A 88 -12.01 16.47 -9.40
C ALA A 88 -11.70 15.08 -8.80
N CYS A 89 -12.26 14.01 -9.36
CA CYS A 89 -11.93 12.64 -8.95
C CYS A 89 -10.45 12.32 -9.14
N ARG A 90 -9.91 12.72 -10.29
CA ARG A 90 -8.48 12.56 -10.58
C ARG A 90 -7.62 13.28 -9.54
N GLY A 91 -7.91 14.56 -9.27
CA GLY A 91 -7.16 15.31 -8.27
C GLY A 91 -7.23 14.71 -6.87
N ALA A 92 -8.38 14.16 -6.50
CA ALA A 92 -8.53 13.46 -5.23
C ALA A 92 -7.69 12.18 -5.17
N MET A 93 -7.60 11.45 -6.28
CA MET A 93 -6.76 10.25 -6.39
C MET A 93 -5.27 10.63 -6.39
N ASP A 94 -4.88 11.68 -7.07
CA ASP A 94 -3.50 12.18 -7.04
C ASP A 94 -3.09 12.53 -5.59
N GLY A 95 -3.98 13.17 -4.83
CA GLY A 95 -3.75 13.43 -3.42
C GLY A 95 -3.61 12.18 -2.56
N PHE A 96 -4.38 11.14 -2.84
CA PHE A 96 -4.24 9.85 -2.18
C PHE A 96 -2.88 9.21 -2.47
N ILE A 97 -2.46 9.22 -3.73
CA ILE A 97 -1.15 8.69 -4.16
C ILE A 97 -0.02 9.44 -3.44
N ALA A 98 -0.07 10.76 -3.40
CA ALA A 98 0.92 11.57 -2.72
C ALA A 98 1.04 11.23 -1.24
N GLU A 99 -0.08 11.01 -0.56
CA GLU A 99 -0.09 10.62 0.86
C GLU A 99 0.52 9.24 1.08
N VAL A 100 0.22 8.27 0.21
CA VAL A 100 0.82 6.93 0.27
C VAL A 100 2.34 7.00 0.08
N ILE A 101 2.80 7.82 -0.86
CA ILE A 101 4.23 8.02 -1.10
C ILE A 101 4.90 8.67 0.13
N GLU A 102 4.30 9.70 0.68
CA GLU A 102 4.80 10.37 1.88
C GLU A 102 4.93 9.42 3.06
N ASP A 103 3.92 8.62 3.29
CA ASP A 103 3.93 7.62 4.36
C ASP A 103 5.04 6.59 4.14
N HIS A 104 5.21 6.12 2.90
CA HIS A 104 6.28 5.18 2.56
C HIS A 104 7.66 5.79 2.84
N ILE A 105 7.89 7.02 2.43
CA ILE A 105 9.15 7.71 2.69
C ILE A 105 9.39 7.82 4.20
N ARG A 106 8.39 8.23 4.95
CA ARG A 106 8.50 8.41 6.39
C ARG A 106 8.84 7.10 7.10
N GLU A 107 8.09 6.05 6.82
CA GLU A 107 8.24 4.77 7.51
C GLU A 107 9.43 3.94 7.04
N GLN A 108 9.70 3.92 5.75
CA GLN A 108 10.68 3.01 5.17
C GLN A 108 12.03 3.66 4.90
N VAL A 109 12.08 4.96 4.71
CA VAL A 109 13.33 5.67 4.44
C VAL A 109 13.82 6.43 5.67
N VAL A 110 12.98 7.29 6.24
CA VAL A 110 13.37 8.12 7.38
C VAL A 110 13.55 7.32 8.66
N GLU A 111 12.63 6.39 8.92
CA GLU A 111 12.64 5.55 10.14
C GLU A 111 13.40 4.22 9.94
N ALA A 112 14.10 4.04 8.84
CA ALA A 112 14.88 2.83 8.60
C ALA A 112 15.94 2.60 9.69
N ALA A 113 16.14 1.36 10.05
CA ALA A 113 17.08 0.97 11.11
C ALA A 113 18.54 1.28 10.73
N ASN A 114 18.85 1.30 9.45
CA ASN A 114 20.19 1.58 8.94
C ASN A 114 20.12 2.14 7.50
N LYS A 115 21.26 2.69 7.07
CA LYS A 115 21.40 3.31 5.76
C LYS A 115 21.14 2.34 4.60
N GLY A 116 21.48 1.07 4.77
CA GLY A 116 21.25 0.05 3.73
C GLY A 116 19.78 -0.20 3.48
N GLU A 117 18.98 -0.29 4.53
CA GLU A 117 17.54 -0.42 4.44
C GLU A 117 16.90 0.84 3.84
N ALA A 118 17.33 2.01 4.28
CA ALA A 118 16.87 3.29 3.74
C ALA A 118 17.14 3.40 2.23
N SER A 119 18.34 3.05 1.79
CA SER A 119 18.70 3.07 0.36
C SER A 119 17.85 2.12 -0.46
N ARG A 120 17.63 0.91 0.04
CA ARG A 120 16.81 -0.07 -0.66
C ARG A 120 15.36 0.41 -0.80
N ALA A 121 14.79 0.93 0.28
CA ALA A 121 13.42 1.47 0.25
C ALA A 121 13.30 2.66 -0.70
N ALA A 122 14.30 3.52 -0.75
CA ALA A 122 14.33 4.65 -1.66
C ALA A 122 14.40 4.19 -3.14
N GLU A 123 15.26 3.21 -3.46
CA GLU A 123 15.36 2.66 -4.81
C GLU A 123 14.06 1.97 -5.24
N GLU A 124 13.44 1.23 -4.35
CA GLU A 124 12.14 0.60 -4.59
C GLU A 124 11.08 1.65 -4.92
N LEU A 125 11.02 2.72 -4.14
CA LEU A 125 10.06 3.80 -4.38
C LEU A 125 10.32 4.51 -5.71
N ILE A 126 11.58 4.77 -6.06
CA ILE A 126 11.98 5.35 -7.35
C ILE A 126 11.46 4.46 -8.48
N GLY A 127 11.65 3.14 -8.38
CA GLY A 127 11.14 2.19 -9.36
C GLY A 127 9.62 2.24 -9.51
N ILE A 128 8.90 2.31 -8.41
CA ILE A 128 7.44 2.43 -8.39
C ILE A 128 6.99 3.74 -9.07
N VAL A 129 7.56 4.86 -8.67
CA VAL A 129 7.24 6.16 -9.25
C VAL A 129 7.50 6.16 -10.76
N HIS A 130 8.63 5.62 -11.17
CA HIS A 130 8.99 5.56 -12.58
C HIS A 130 8.04 4.68 -13.40
N SER A 131 7.59 3.57 -12.83
CA SER A 131 6.70 2.62 -13.52
C SER A 131 5.26 3.08 -13.62
N TYR A 132 4.75 3.78 -12.62
CA TYR A 132 3.33 4.06 -12.50
C TYR A 132 2.96 5.54 -12.60
N LEU A 133 3.89 6.45 -12.40
CA LEU A 133 3.60 7.88 -12.36
C LEU A 133 4.25 8.69 -13.49
N THR A 134 5.01 8.05 -14.32
CA THR A 134 5.57 8.65 -15.53
C THR A 134 5.11 7.91 -16.77
#